data_fa8601f7539d241a04f7f33263083b45
#
_entry.id   fa8601f7539d241a04f7f33263083b45
#
_cell.length_a   1.000
_cell.length_b   1.000
_cell.length_c   1.000
_cell.angle_alpha   90.00
_cell.angle_beta   90.00
_cell.angle_gamma   90.00
#
_symmetry.space_group_name_H-M   'P 1'
#
loop_
_entity.id
_entity.type
_entity.pdbx_description
1 polymer ?
#
loop_
_entity_poly.entity_id
_entity_poly.type
_entity_poly.pdbx_seq_one_letter_code
_entity_poly.pdbx_strand_id
1 'polypeptide(L)'
;MGNLLEGKKILVMGAANRRSIAWGCASVMQEQGAQLIYTYQNERLKKSLLKLVGDEDRLVECDVSSDESIQEAFSIVRERFGTIDGIVHAIAFAPKQELEGNILNSTRSGFAQALDVSSYSFLAVAKFAVEKELLNENASLATLTYMGSTRAIPSYNTMGVAKAALEAEMRYMARDLGAQGIRVNAISAGAVKTLAVTGIKDHSKLLDMSQDRAVDCVSVTTSQIGGMCAFLMSDLSTGVVGDVLYVDKGVHLI
;
A
#
# COMPACT_ATOMS: atom_id res chain seq x y z
N MET A 1 -5.74 26.05 0.93
CA MET A 1 -6.10 24.65 0.61
C MET A 1 -6.76 24.12 1.87
N GLY A 2 -7.88 23.40 1.77
CA GLY A 2 -8.55 22.86 2.94
C GLY A 2 -7.71 21.74 3.57
N ASN A 3 -7.72 21.65 4.90
CA ASN A 3 -7.06 20.59 5.63
C ASN A 3 -7.98 19.35 5.66
N LEU A 4 -8.02 18.62 4.54
CA LEU A 4 -8.91 17.46 4.34
C LEU A 4 -8.76 16.38 5.42
N LEU A 5 -7.56 16.27 6.00
CA LEU A 5 -7.17 15.26 6.99
C LEU A 5 -6.76 15.86 8.33
N GLU A 6 -7.22 17.09 8.63
CA GLU A 6 -6.91 17.75 9.91
C GLU A 6 -7.34 16.88 11.09
N GLY A 7 -6.42 16.64 12.02
CA GLY A 7 -6.65 15.81 13.20
C GLY A 7 -6.66 14.29 12.95
N LYS A 8 -6.61 13.81 11.70
CA LYS A 8 -6.55 12.37 11.39
C LYS A 8 -5.15 11.83 11.67
N LYS A 9 -5.08 10.68 12.33
CA LYS A 9 -3.86 9.91 12.58
C LYS A 9 -3.82 8.72 11.63
N ILE A 10 -2.79 8.61 10.81
CA ILE A 10 -2.70 7.58 9.77
C ILE A 10 -1.36 6.85 9.86
N LEU A 11 -1.43 5.52 9.92
CA LEU A 11 -0.26 4.64 9.85
C LEU A 11 0.09 4.35 8.39
N VAL A 12 1.32 4.67 7.99
CA VAL A 12 1.84 4.44 6.63
C VAL A 12 2.88 3.34 6.67
N MET A 13 2.61 2.25 5.97
CA MET A 13 3.48 1.08 5.85
C MET A 13 4.12 1.03 4.46
N GLY A 14 5.44 0.79 4.39
CA GLY A 14 6.15 0.66 3.12
C GLY A 14 6.81 1.94 2.58
N ALA A 15 6.90 3.01 3.34
CA ALA A 15 7.59 4.25 2.97
C ALA A 15 9.12 4.08 3.05
N ALA A 16 9.73 3.48 2.04
CA ALA A 16 11.16 3.15 2.06
C ALA A 16 12.10 4.30 1.63
N ASN A 17 11.65 5.20 0.76
CA ASN A 17 12.41 6.34 0.22
C ASN A 17 11.49 7.34 -0.49
N ARG A 18 12.05 8.49 -0.92
CA ARG A 18 11.31 9.58 -1.59
C ARG A 18 10.60 9.18 -2.89
N ARG A 19 11.00 8.08 -3.53
CA ARG A 19 10.40 7.61 -4.78
C ARG A 19 9.33 6.54 -4.56
N SER A 20 9.14 6.06 -3.33
CA SER A 20 8.09 5.07 -3.04
C SER A 20 6.70 5.70 -3.17
N ILE A 21 5.72 4.93 -3.63
CA ILE A 21 4.32 5.37 -3.69
C ILE A 21 3.83 5.70 -2.27
N ALA A 22 4.20 4.89 -1.27
CA ALA A 22 3.87 5.16 0.14
C ALA A 22 4.35 6.55 0.59
N TRP A 23 5.55 6.99 0.17
CA TRP A 23 6.02 8.34 0.49
C TRP A 23 5.22 9.42 -0.25
N GLY A 24 4.83 9.17 -1.50
CA GLY A 24 3.95 10.08 -2.25
C GLY A 24 2.59 10.24 -1.56
N CYS A 25 2.00 9.12 -1.10
CA CYS A 25 0.78 9.13 -0.30
C CYS A 25 0.98 9.92 1.01
N ALA A 26 2.05 9.62 1.75
CA ALA A 26 2.38 10.29 3.00
C ALA A 26 2.54 11.80 2.82
N SER A 27 3.29 12.23 1.80
CA SER A 27 3.53 13.67 1.55
C SER A 27 2.22 14.43 1.31
N VAL A 28 1.33 13.89 0.46
CA VAL A 28 0.04 14.54 0.20
C VAL A 28 -0.85 14.53 1.43
N MET A 29 -0.90 13.42 2.17
CA MET A 29 -1.70 13.36 3.41
C MET A 29 -1.20 14.33 4.48
N GLN A 30 0.12 14.50 4.58
CA GLN A 30 0.72 15.49 5.50
C GLN A 30 0.38 16.92 5.08
N GLU A 31 0.43 17.25 3.79
CA GLU A 31 0.00 18.54 3.24
C GLU A 31 -1.49 18.83 3.49
N GLN A 32 -2.30 17.77 3.67
CA GLN A 32 -3.72 17.86 4.01
C GLN A 32 -4.00 17.84 5.52
N GLY A 33 -2.97 17.93 6.38
CA GLY A 33 -3.10 18.09 7.82
C GLY A 33 -3.07 16.78 8.63
N ALA A 34 -2.79 15.63 8.02
CA ALA A 34 -2.72 14.36 8.74
C ALA A 34 -1.49 14.27 9.65
N GLN A 35 -1.66 13.66 10.81
CA GLN A 35 -0.58 13.17 11.65
C GLN A 35 -0.18 11.76 11.18
N LEU A 36 1.07 11.59 10.73
CA LEU A 36 1.52 10.35 10.15
C LEU A 36 2.45 9.59 11.09
N ILE A 37 2.23 8.28 11.17
CA ILE A 37 3.06 7.28 11.84
C ILE A 37 3.58 6.35 10.75
N TYR A 38 4.80 5.85 10.88
CA TYR A 38 5.41 5.04 9.83
C TYR A 38 5.94 3.74 10.39
N THR A 39 5.84 2.65 9.58
CA THR A 39 6.54 1.42 9.90
C THR A 39 7.78 1.22 9.04
N TYR A 40 8.76 0.53 9.60
CA TYR A 40 9.96 0.05 8.90
C TYR A 40 10.25 -1.40 9.28
N GLN A 41 10.84 -2.17 8.36
CA GLN A 41 11.13 -3.60 8.60
C GLN A 41 12.47 -3.85 9.30
N ASN A 42 13.47 -2.96 9.08
CA ASN A 42 14.83 -3.18 9.58
C ASN A 42 15.62 -1.87 9.70
N GLU A 43 16.75 -1.92 10.40
CA GLU A 43 17.59 -0.75 10.67
C GLU A 43 18.04 0.03 9.42
N ARG A 44 18.25 -0.64 8.29
CA ARG A 44 18.58 0.04 7.02
C ARG A 44 17.44 0.92 6.54
N LEU A 45 16.22 0.42 6.58
CA LEU A 45 15.01 1.17 6.22
C LEU A 45 14.71 2.24 7.26
N LYS A 46 14.90 1.98 8.56
CA LYS A 46 14.79 2.98 9.63
C LYS A 46 15.66 4.20 9.35
N LYS A 47 16.94 4.00 9.07
CA LYS A 47 17.88 5.09 8.76
C LYS A 47 17.48 5.91 7.53
N SER A 48 16.93 5.26 6.52
CA SER A 48 16.42 5.94 5.31
C SER A 48 15.17 6.75 5.61
N LEU A 49 14.25 6.18 6.34
CA LEU A 49 12.97 6.78 6.69
C LEU A 49 13.13 7.95 7.67
N LEU A 50 14.03 7.81 8.67
CA LEU A 50 14.33 8.88 9.62
C LEU A 50 14.84 10.16 8.94
N LYS A 51 15.65 10.03 7.87
CA LYS A 51 16.09 11.18 7.07
C LYS A 51 14.96 11.90 6.34
N LEU A 52 13.84 11.23 6.10
CA LEU A 52 12.67 11.79 5.43
C LEU A 52 11.69 12.41 6.43
N VAL A 53 11.45 11.70 7.53
CA VAL A 53 10.45 12.07 8.55
C VAL A 53 11.03 13.09 9.53
N GLY A 54 12.32 12.97 9.89
CA GLY A 54 12.99 13.88 10.83
C GLY A 54 12.60 13.68 12.30
N ASP A 55 11.78 12.66 12.59
CA ASP A 55 11.22 12.41 13.93
C ASP A 55 11.19 10.89 14.16
N GLU A 56 12.04 10.40 15.05
CA GLU A 56 12.18 8.97 15.33
C GLU A 56 10.97 8.41 16.11
N ASP A 57 10.32 9.23 16.91
CA ASP A 57 9.16 8.81 17.72
C ASP A 57 7.96 8.39 16.86
N ARG A 58 7.93 8.84 15.59
CA ARG A 58 6.92 8.43 14.60
C ARG A 58 7.25 7.12 13.88
N LEU A 59 8.40 6.52 14.16
CA LEU A 59 8.86 5.30 13.49
C LEU A 59 8.67 4.09 14.39
N VAL A 60 8.04 3.04 13.87
CA VAL A 60 7.78 1.78 14.58
C VAL A 60 8.29 0.61 13.74
N GLU A 61 9.04 -0.29 14.36
CA GLU A 61 9.50 -1.50 13.68
C GLU A 61 8.32 -2.46 13.45
N CYS A 62 8.24 -3.00 12.23
CA CYS A 62 7.19 -3.95 11.87
C CYS A 62 7.65 -4.77 10.65
N ASP A 63 7.85 -6.06 10.84
CA ASP A 63 8.00 -7.04 9.76
C ASP A 63 6.65 -7.73 9.54
N VAL A 64 6.02 -7.48 8.40
CA VAL A 64 4.69 -8.01 8.08
C VAL A 64 4.70 -9.52 7.77
N SER A 65 5.86 -10.17 7.72
CA SER A 65 5.99 -11.62 7.62
C SER A 65 5.94 -12.33 8.98
N SER A 66 5.78 -11.58 10.09
CA SER A 66 5.62 -12.11 11.44
C SER A 66 4.41 -11.50 12.13
N ASP A 67 3.49 -12.37 12.54
CA ASP A 67 2.31 -11.98 13.33
C ASP A 67 2.71 -11.32 14.66
N GLU A 68 3.76 -11.81 15.32
CA GLU A 68 4.28 -11.25 16.57
C GLU A 68 4.80 -9.82 16.35
N SER A 69 5.55 -9.59 15.24
CA SER A 69 6.06 -8.26 14.91
C SER A 69 4.95 -7.26 14.65
N ILE A 70 3.87 -7.67 13.95
CA ILE A 70 2.70 -6.81 13.70
C ILE A 70 2.01 -6.46 15.03
N GLN A 71 1.80 -7.46 15.90
CA GLN A 71 1.13 -7.26 17.19
C GLN A 71 1.93 -6.33 18.12
N GLU A 72 3.26 -6.48 18.16
CA GLU A 72 4.15 -5.63 18.94
C GLU A 72 4.14 -4.20 18.40
N ALA A 73 4.27 -4.02 17.09
CA ALA A 73 4.19 -2.72 16.44
C ALA A 73 2.88 -2.00 16.77
N PHE A 74 1.75 -2.69 16.71
CA PHE A 74 0.45 -2.09 16.99
C PHE A 74 0.23 -1.79 18.47
N SER A 75 0.82 -2.58 19.37
CA SER A 75 0.85 -2.26 20.80
C SER A 75 1.61 -0.97 21.05
N ILE A 76 2.77 -0.78 20.39
CA ILE A 76 3.57 0.46 20.46
C ILE A 76 2.79 1.64 19.88
N VAL A 77 2.15 1.48 18.71
CA VAL A 77 1.32 2.55 18.11
C VAL A 77 0.18 2.93 19.05
N ARG A 78 -0.50 1.95 19.62
CA ARG A 78 -1.60 2.18 20.56
C ARG A 78 -1.15 2.92 21.82
N GLU A 79 0.00 2.57 22.38
CA GLU A 79 0.57 3.19 23.56
C GLU A 79 1.00 4.64 23.30
N ARG A 80 1.70 4.90 22.18
CA ARG A 80 2.27 6.22 21.87
C ARG A 80 1.26 7.22 21.31
N PHE A 81 0.34 6.73 20.45
CA PHE A 81 -0.53 7.59 19.66
C PHE A 81 -2.03 7.41 19.96
N GLY A 82 -2.39 6.39 20.74
CA GLY A 82 -3.80 6.03 20.96
C GLY A 82 -4.40 5.31 19.74
N THR A 83 -5.66 5.58 19.45
CA THR A 83 -6.33 5.08 18.25
C THR A 83 -5.98 5.90 17.02
N ILE A 84 -6.09 5.27 15.84
CA ILE A 84 -5.78 5.86 14.53
C ILE A 84 -7.00 5.82 13.60
N ASP A 85 -7.01 6.72 12.61
CA ASP A 85 -8.12 6.89 11.67
C ASP A 85 -7.91 6.13 10.36
N GLY A 86 -6.70 5.61 10.14
CA GLY A 86 -6.44 4.85 8.92
C GLY A 86 -5.10 4.17 8.85
N ILE A 87 -5.02 3.19 7.94
CA ILE A 87 -3.79 2.47 7.59
C ILE A 87 -3.62 2.48 6.08
N VAL A 88 -2.45 2.88 5.62
CA VAL A 88 -2.01 2.74 4.23
C VAL A 88 -1.01 1.59 4.16
N HIS A 89 -1.44 0.46 3.61
CA HIS A 89 -0.62 -0.71 3.39
C HIS A 89 -0.02 -0.66 1.97
N ALA A 90 1.22 -0.24 1.86
CA ALA A 90 1.94 -0.12 0.58
C ALA A 90 3.16 -1.05 0.54
N ILE A 91 2.94 -2.30 0.92
CA ILE A 91 3.97 -3.35 1.00
C ILE A 91 3.72 -4.40 -0.08
N ALA A 92 4.78 -4.80 -0.75
CA ALA A 92 4.79 -5.94 -1.65
C ALA A 92 6.22 -6.46 -1.81
N PHE A 93 6.35 -7.77 -1.92
CA PHE A 93 7.61 -8.43 -2.17
C PHE A 93 7.39 -9.74 -2.93
N ALA A 94 8.24 -10.02 -3.90
CA ALA A 94 8.44 -11.36 -4.47
C ALA A 94 9.93 -11.56 -4.73
N PRO A 95 10.46 -12.79 -4.58
CA PRO A 95 11.81 -13.10 -5.02
C PRO A 95 11.99 -12.78 -6.50
N LYS A 96 13.15 -12.28 -6.88
CA LYS A 96 13.42 -11.83 -8.25
C LYS A 96 13.14 -12.90 -9.30
N GLN A 97 13.46 -14.16 -9.01
CA GLN A 97 13.20 -15.29 -9.89
C GLN A 97 11.72 -15.50 -10.21
N GLU A 98 10.83 -15.11 -9.31
CA GLU A 98 9.37 -15.20 -9.49
C GLU A 98 8.81 -14.12 -10.45
N LEU A 99 9.62 -13.12 -10.78
CA LEU A 99 9.30 -12.01 -11.67
C LEU A 99 10.00 -12.13 -13.02
N GLU A 100 10.77 -13.20 -13.24
CA GLU A 100 11.55 -13.37 -14.48
C GLU A 100 11.00 -14.51 -15.34
N GLY A 101 11.01 -14.29 -16.66
CA GLY A 101 10.67 -15.31 -17.66
C GLY A 101 9.19 -15.75 -17.62
N ASN A 102 8.96 -17.06 -17.72
CA ASN A 102 7.64 -17.65 -17.78
C ASN A 102 7.13 -17.95 -16.35
N ILE A 103 5.85 -17.73 -16.09
CA ILE A 103 5.22 -18.04 -14.78
C ILE A 103 5.37 -19.52 -14.40
N LEU A 104 5.51 -20.42 -15.34
CA LEU A 104 5.75 -21.86 -15.07
C LEU A 104 7.10 -22.12 -14.38
N ASN A 105 8.01 -21.14 -14.37
CA ASN A 105 9.27 -21.23 -13.63
C ASN A 105 9.13 -20.90 -12.13
N SER A 106 7.92 -20.50 -11.70
CA SER A 106 7.68 -20.15 -10.29
C SER A 106 7.92 -21.35 -9.37
N THR A 107 8.61 -21.08 -8.28
CA THR A 107 8.86 -22.07 -7.22
C THR A 107 7.73 -22.07 -6.20
N ARG A 108 7.47 -23.20 -5.55
CA ARG A 108 6.47 -23.29 -4.49
C ARG A 108 6.77 -22.30 -3.33
N SER A 109 8.03 -22.21 -2.90
CA SER A 109 8.45 -21.34 -1.80
C SER A 109 8.37 -19.86 -2.18
N GLY A 110 8.85 -19.48 -3.38
CA GLY A 110 8.80 -18.10 -3.84
C GLY A 110 7.37 -17.62 -4.10
N PHE A 111 6.52 -18.50 -4.66
CA PHE A 111 5.09 -18.24 -4.82
C PHE A 111 4.42 -18.00 -3.45
N ALA A 112 4.65 -18.89 -2.47
CA ALA A 112 4.10 -18.75 -1.13
C ALA A 112 4.56 -17.45 -0.46
N GLN A 113 5.86 -17.10 -0.54
CA GLN A 113 6.39 -15.87 0.02
C GLN A 113 5.81 -14.61 -0.64
N ALA A 114 5.59 -14.64 -1.95
CA ALA A 114 4.98 -13.51 -2.65
C ALA A 114 3.53 -13.28 -2.20
N LEU A 115 2.74 -14.32 -2.01
CA LEU A 115 1.38 -14.22 -1.48
C LEU A 115 1.36 -13.78 -0.02
N ASP A 116 2.23 -14.36 0.81
CA ASP A 116 2.34 -14.03 2.21
C ASP A 116 2.60 -12.52 2.42
N VAL A 117 3.66 -12.00 1.81
CA VAL A 117 4.06 -10.60 2.01
C VAL A 117 3.21 -9.61 1.20
N SER A 118 2.70 -9.99 0.02
CA SER A 118 2.04 -9.02 -0.88
C SER A 118 0.51 -9.10 -0.87
N SER A 119 -0.06 -10.08 -0.17
CA SER A 119 -1.51 -10.28 0.00
C SER A 119 -1.84 -10.49 1.47
N TYR A 120 -1.53 -11.66 2.05
CA TYR A 120 -1.91 -12.01 3.41
C TYR A 120 -1.50 -10.97 4.45
N SER A 121 -0.36 -10.30 4.28
CA SER A 121 0.09 -9.27 5.22
C SER A 121 -0.93 -8.14 5.41
N PHE A 122 -1.74 -7.79 4.40
CA PHE A 122 -2.80 -6.80 4.55
C PHE A 122 -3.95 -7.32 5.41
N LEU A 123 -4.32 -8.58 5.24
CA LEU A 123 -5.30 -9.24 6.09
C LEU A 123 -4.80 -9.34 7.55
N ALA A 124 -3.54 -9.73 7.77
CA ALA A 124 -2.93 -9.79 9.09
C ALA A 124 -2.89 -8.41 9.77
N VAL A 125 -2.52 -7.37 9.03
CA VAL A 125 -2.55 -5.97 9.49
C VAL A 125 -3.96 -5.57 9.92
N ALA A 126 -4.97 -5.84 9.12
CA ALA A 126 -6.36 -5.52 9.47
C ALA A 126 -6.84 -6.30 10.71
N LYS A 127 -6.56 -7.62 10.76
CA LYS A 127 -6.86 -8.49 11.90
C LYS A 127 -6.31 -7.95 13.20
N PHE A 128 -5.01 -7.70 13.25
CA PHE A 128 -4.37 -7.24 14.49
C PHE A 128 -4.71 -5.79 14.84
N ALA A 129 -5.02 -4.94 13.86
CA ALA A 129 -5.52 -3.60 14.14
C ALA A 129 -6.89 -3.63 14.86
N VAL A 130 -7.77 -4.56 14.47
CA VAL A 130 -9.05 -4.79 15.14
C VAL A 130 -8.86 -5.44 16.52
N GLU A 131 -8.06 -6.51 16.61
CA GLU A 131 -7.81 -7.23 17.88
C GLU A 131 -7.15 -6.33 18.95
N LYS A 132 -6.34 -5.35 18.55
CA LYS A 132 -5.71 -4.36 19.45
C LYS A 132 -6.57 -3.12 19.68
N GLU A 133 -7.80 -3.09 19.18
CA GLU A 133 -8.68 -1.92 19.27
C GLU A 133 -7.96 -0.63 18.82
N LEU A 134 -7.14 -0.75 17.76
CA LEU A 134 -6.30 0.34 17.29
C LEU A 134 -7.08 1.35 16.44
N LEU A 135 -8.15 0.92 15.78
CA LEU A 135 -8.90 1.72 14.82
C LEU A 135 -9.99 2.55 15.46
N ASN A 136 -10.09 3.82 15.07
CA ASN A 136 -11.24 4.66 15.40
C ASN A 136 -12.49 4.18 14.65
N GLU A 137 -13.66 4.58 15.13
CA GLU A 137 -14.90 4.47 14.37
C GLU A 137 -14.76 5.20 13.02
N ASN A 138 -15.26 4.58 11.95
CA ASN A 138 -15.13 5.07 10.56
C ASN A 138 -13.68 5.11 10.00
N ALA A 139 -12.78 4.36 10.58
CA ALA A 139 -11.41 4.24 10.07
C ALA A 139 -11.37 3.73 8.61
N SER A 140 -10.31 4.06 7.90
CA SER A 140 -10.10 3.67 6.51
C SER A 140 -8.81 2.87 6.33
N LEU A 141 -8.93 1.68 5.75
CA LEU A 141 -7.80 0.85 5.34
C LEU A 141 -7.64 0.93 3.83
N ALA A 142 -6.47 1.28 3.34
CA ALA A 142 -6.18 1.32 1.92
C ALA A 142 -4.92 0.50 1.59
N THR A 143 -4.99 -0.26 0.49
CA THR A 143 -3.82 -0.98 -0.03
C THR A 143 -3.50 -0.56 -1.46
N LEU A 144 -2.28 -0.88 -1.92
CA LEU A 144 -1.80 -0.60 -3.27
C LEU A 144 -1.84 -1.88 -4.11
N THR A 145 -2.57 -1.82 -5.22
CA THR A 145 -2.61 -2.87 -6.24
C THR A 145 -2.15 -2.34 -7.60
N TYR A 146 -2.22 -3.17 -8.61
CA TYR A 146 -1.82 -2.86 -9.98
C TYR A 146 -2.68 -3.66 -10.97
N MET A 147 -2.93 -3.12 -12.15
CA MET A 147 -3.72 -3.76 -13.21
C MET A 147 -3.24 -5.18 -13.59
N GLY A 148 -2.03 -5.57 -13.18
CA GLY A 148 -1.53 -6.94 -13.29
C GLY A 148 -2.32 -7.98 -12.50
N SER A 149 -3.24 -7.57 -11.62
CA SER A 149 -4.24 -8.44 -10.96
C SER A 149 -5.27 -8.99 -11.94
N THR A 150 -5.60 -8.24 -13.01
CA THR A 150 -6.63 -8.57 -14.01
C THR A 150 -6.07 -8.75 -15.42
N ARG A 151 -4.82 -8.37 -15.66
CA ARG A 151 -4.13 -8.43 -16.96
C ARG A 151 -2.80 -9.15 -16.82
N ALA A 152 -2.47 -10.00 -17.78
CA ALA A 152 -1.15 -10.64 -17.83
C ALA A 152 -0.08 -9.63 -18.30
N ILE A 153 0.65 -9.08 -17.35
CA ILE A 153 1.73 -8.13 -17.61
C ILE A 153 3.07 -8.89 -17.67
N PRO A 154 3.86 -8.74 -18.74
CA PRO A 154 5.17 -9.39 -18.85
C PRO A 154 6.05 -9.13 -17.64
N SER A 155 6.73 -10.15 -17.14
CA SER A 155 7.62 -10.08 -15.97
C SER A 155 6.96 -9.63 -14.65
N TYR A 156 5.63 -9.69 -14.57
CA TYR A 156 4.91 -9.45 -13.31
C TYR A 156 4.47 -10.76 -12.63
N ASN A 157 4.15 -11.78 -13.41
CA ASN A 157 3.98 -13.20 -13.04
C ASN A 157 3.30 -13.42 -11.67
N THR A 158 4.02 -14.03 -10.72
CA THR A 158 3.52 -14.35 -9.37
C THR A 158 3.00 -13.11 -8.61
N MET A 159 3.59 -11.93 -8.83
CA MET A 159 3.07 -10.69 -8.25
C MET A 159 1.66 -10.35 -8.76
N GLY A 160 1.35 -10.64 -10.02
CA GLY A 160 -0.01 -10.47 -10.56
C GLY A 160 -1.03 -11.34 -9.79
N VAL A 161 -0.66 -12.59 -9.52
CA VAL A 161 -1.48 -13.51 -8.72
C VAL A 161 -1.65 -12.98 -7.28
N ALA A 162 -0.57 -12.50 -6.66
CA ALA A 162 -0.63 -11.92 -5.32
C ALA A 162 -1.52 -10.67 -5.27
N LYS A 163 -1.47 -9.82 -6.30
CA LYS A 163 -2.36 -8.63 -6.37
C LYS A 163 -3.83 -9.02 -6.62
N ALA A 164 -4.11 -10.08 -7.37
CA ALA A 164 -5.47 -10.60 -7.50
C ALA A 164 -6.01 -11.15 -6.17
N ALA A 165 -5.19 -11.88 -5.42
CA ALA A 165 -5.51 -12.34 -4.08
C ALA A 165 -5.76 -11.17 -3.12
N LEU A 166 -4.88 -10.16 -3.11
CA LEU A 166 -5.01 -8.92 -2.32
C LEU A 166 -6.33 -8.19 -2.58
N GLU A 167 -6.75 -8.07 -3.83
CA GLU A 167 -8.03 -7.44 -4.19
C GLU A 167 -9.25 -8.29 -3.78
N ALA A 168 -9.12 -9.61 -3.82
CA ALA A 168 -10.16 -10.51 -3.36
C ALA A 168 -10.34 -10.41 -1.84
N GLU A 169 -9.28 -10.55 -1.06
CA GLU A 169 -9.33 -10.45 0.41
C GLU A 169 -9.76 -9.05 0.88
N MET A 170 -9.35 -7.98 0.19
CA MET A 170 -9.80 -6.62 0.45
C MET A 170 -11.34 -6.53 0.42
N ARG A 171 -12.00 -7.15 -0.57
CA ARG A 171 -13.47 -7.17 -0.67
C ARG A 171 -14.12 -7.93 0.48
N TYR A 172 -13.55 -9.07 0.91
CA TYR A 172 -14.05 -9.80 2.08
C TYR A 172 -13.88 -8.98 3.35
N MET A 173 -12.72 -8.36 3.56
CA MET A 173 -12.48 -7.49 4.70
C MET A 173 -13.44 -6.29 4.73
N ALA A 174 -13.68 -5.66 3.58
CA ALA A 174 -14.61 -4.54 3.47
C ALA A 174 -16.04 -4.92 3.89
N ARG A 175 -16.49 -6.11 3.49
CA ARG A 175 -17.79 -6.67 3.91
C ARG A 175 -17.84 -6.94 5.42
N ASP A 176 -16.81 -7.59 5.95
CA ASP A 176 -16.82 -8.08 7.33
C ASP A 176 -16.60 -6.97 8.36
N LEU A 177 -15.77 -5.96 7.99
CA LEU A 177 -15.48 -4.81 8.85
C LEU A 177 -16.48 -3.64 8.69
N GLY A 178 -17.27 -3.65 7.62
CA GLY A 178 -18.23 -2.58 7.32
C GLY A 178 -19.25 -2.35 8.42
N ALA A 179 -19.69 -3.41 9.13
CA ALA A 179 -20.58 -3.31 10.28
C ALA A 179 -19.96 -2.55 11.47
N GLN A 180 -18.64 -2.43 11.52
CA GLN A 180 -17.88 -1.66 12.51
C GLN A 180 -17.56 -0.23 12.01
N GLY A 181 -18.11 0.17 10.85
CA GLY A 181 -17.83 1.46 10.22
C GLY A 181 -16.47 1.53 9.52
N ILE A 182 -15.69 0.45 9.49
CA ILE A 182 -14.36 0.43 8.90
C ILE A 182 -14.46 0.19 7.39
N ARG A 183 -13.87 1.06 6.59
CA ARG A 183 -13.82 0.97 5.13
C ARG A 183 -12.51 0.36 4.68
N VAL A 184 -12.55 -0.53 3.70
CA VAL A 184 -11.36 -1.14 3.11
C VAL A 184 -11.42 -1.00 1.60
N ASN A 185 -10.38 -0.42 0.98
CA ASN A 185 -10.32 -0.17 -0.45
C ASN A 185 -8.91 -0.42 -0.99
N ALA A 186 -8.78 -0.54 -2.31
CA ALA A 186 -7.50 -0.65 -2.99
C ALA A 186 -7.31 0.47 -4.02
N ILE A 187 -6.08 0.96 -4.17
CA ILE A 187 -5.69 1.89 -5.22
C ILE A 187 -4.88 1.11 -6.26
N SER A 188 -5.43 0.95 -7.46
CA SER A 188 -4.69 0.43 -8.61
C SER A 188 -3.84 1.53 -9.21
N ALA A 189 -2.58 1.57 -8.80
CA ALA A 189 -1.63 2.60 -9.20
C ALA A 189 -1.00 2.26 -10.57
N GLY A 190 -0.89 3.22 -11.45
CA GLY A 190 -0.10 3.07 -12.67
C GLY A 190 1.40 2.88 -12.38
N ALA A 191 2.16 2.46 -13.37
CA ALA A 191 3.58 2.21 -13.22
C ALA A 191 4.34 3.53 -12.95
N VAL A 192 4.98 3.62 -11.79
CA VAL A 192 5.84 4.73 -11.37
C VAL A 192 7.26 4.23 -11.14
N LYS A 193 8.27 5.02 -11.51
CA LYS A 193 9.69 4.67 -11.33
C LYS A 193 10.07 4.63 -9.84
N THR A 194 9.77 3.51 -9.19
CA THR A 194 10.11 3.21 -7.80
C THR A 194 11.23 2.18 -7.71
N LEU A 195 11.80 1.95 -6.52
CA LEU A 195 12.74 0.84 -6.33
C LEU A 195 12.08 -0.53 -6.56
N ALA A 196 10.81 -0.69 -6.22
CA ALA A 196 10.07 -1.92 -6.48
C ALA A 196 9.99 -2.21 -7.99
N VAL A 197 9.64 -1.21 -8.80
CA VAL A 197 9.57 -1.34 -10.26
C VAL A 197 10.96 -1.57 -10.87
N THR A 198 12.02 -0.92 -10.36
CA THR A 198 13.38 -1.15 -10.88
C THR A 198 13.92 -2.55 -10.56
N GLY A 199 13.31 -3.30 -9.65
CA GLY A 199 13.59 -4.71 -9.41
C GLY A 199 12.99 -5.67 -10.45
N ILE A 200 12.05 -5.20 -11.27
CA ILE A 200 11.43 -6.00 -12.35
C ILE A 200 12.36 -6.00 -13.56
N LYS A 201 12.55 -7.15 -14.19
CA LYS A 201 13.30 -7.26 -15.44
C LYS A 201 12.62 -6.42 -16.52
N ASP A 202 13.41 -5.76 -17.36
CA ASP A 202 12.91 -4.87 -18.42
C ASP A 202 11.97 -3.75 -17.94
N HIS A 203 12.15 -3.29 -16.69
CA HIS A 203 11.30 -2.25 -16.08
C HIS A 203 11.20 -0.95 -16.91
N SER A 204 12.22 -0.58 -17.68
CA SER A 204 12.17 0.56 -18.58
C SER A 204 11.07 0.37 -19.64
N LYS A 205 11.00 -0.81 -20.28
CA LYS A 205 9.94 -1.12 -21.24
C LYS A 205 8.55 -1.09 -20.60
N LEU A 206 8.43 -1.54 -19.34
CA LEU A 206 7.18 -1.46 -18.59
C LEU A 206 6.74 -0.01 -18.38
N LEU A 207 7.68 0.86 -18.01
CA LEU A 207 7.41 2.29 -17.82
C LEU A 207 7.06 3.00 -19.14
N ASP A 208 7.81 2.73 -20.20
CA ASP A 208 7.57 3.29 -21.54
C ASP A 208 6.18 2.83 -22.06
N MET A 209 5.88 1.54 -21.96
CA MET A 209 4.58 1.00 -22.36
C MET A 209 3.43 1.59 -21.55
N SER A 210 3.64 1.83 -20.25
CA SER A 210 2.63 2.47 -19.40
C SER A 210 2.42 3.94 -19.80
N GLN A 211 3.49 4.65 -20.14
CA GLN A 211 3.39 6.03 -20.63
C GLN A 211 2.69 6.11 -21.98
N ASP A 212 3.05 5.25 -22.92
CA ASP A 212 2.46 5.22 -24.26
C ASP A 212 0.96 4.91 -24.26
N ARG A 213 0.52 4.09 -23.28
CA ARG A 213 -0.89 3.73 -23.08
C ARG A 213 -1.69 4.73 -22.26
N ALA A 214 -1.02 5.63 -21.54
CA ALA A 214 -1.73 6.69 -20.83
C ALA A 214 -2.47 7.58 -21.81
N VAL A 215 -3.71 7.98 -21.49
CA VAL A 215 -4.57 8.76 -22.40
C VAL A 215 -3.92 10.08 -22.84
N ASP A 216 -3.09 10.67 -21.97
CA ASP A 216 -2.36 11.91 -22.22
C ASP A 216 -0.86 11.67 -22.54
N CYS A 217 -0.44 10.42 -22.73
CA CYS A 217 0.95 10.02 -22.95
C CYS A 217 1.93 10.51 -21.85
N VAL A 218 1.43 10.76 -20.65
CA VAL A 218 2.22 11.22 -19.50
C VAL A 218 2.11 10.22 -18.35
N SER A 219 3.25 9.81 -17.80
CA SER A 219 3.27 8.89 -16.65
C SER A 219 2.55 9.48 -15.44
N VAL A 220 1.81 8.63 -14.71
CA VAL A 220 1.23 9.01 -13.42
C VAL A 220 2.35 9.30 -12.41
N THR A 221 2.08 10.21 -11.47
CA THR A 221 3.01 10.58 -10.40
C THR A 221 2.59 10.00 -9.06
N THR A 222 3.56 9.85 -8.12
CA THR A 222 3.27 9.43 -6.75
C THR A 222 2.34 10.41 -6.02
N SER A 223 2.40 11.71 -6.35
CA SER A 223 1.51 12.73 -5.79
C SER A 223 0.06 12.55 -6.25
N GLN A 224 -0.18 12.18 -7.52
CA GLN A 224 -1.53 11.89 -8.02
C GLN A 224 -2.13 10.66 -7.33
N ILE A 225 -1.33 9.61 -7.11
CA ILE A 225 -1.73 8.44 -6.32
C ILE A 225 -2.00 8.87 -4.85
N GLY A 226 -1.15 9.75 -4.31
CA GLY A 226 -1.31 10.34 -2.99
C GLY A 226 -2.62 11.12 -2.82
N GLY A 227 -3.07 11.82 -3.85
CA GLY A 227 -4.37 12.50 -3.86
C GLY A 227 -5.55 11.55 -3.65
N MET A 228 -5.54 10.40 -4.34
CA MET A 228 -6.55 9.35 -4.14
C MET A 228 -6.43 8.73 -2.73
N CYS A 229 -5.22 8.53 -2.25
CA CYS A 229 -4.99 8.03 -0.90
C CYS A 229 -5.55 9.00 0.16
N ALA A 230 -5.29 10.30 0.03
CA ALA A 230 -5.84 11.33 0.91
C ALA A 230 -7.38 11.37 0.87
N PHE A 231 -7.98 11.23 -0.30
CA PHE A 231 -9.43 11.11 -0.45
C PHE A 231 -9.97 9.90 0.31
N LEU A 232 -9.36 8.71 0.14
CA LEU A 232 -9.80 7.49 0.82
C LEU A 232 -9.65 7.56 2.34
N MET A 233 -8.67 8.29 2.86
CA MET A 233 -8.48 8.51 4.30
C MET A 233 -9.41 9.58 4.87
N SER A 234 -10.10 10.33 4.03
CA SER A 234 -10.99 11.43 4.45
C SER A 234 -12.45 11.00 4.61
N ASP A 235 -13.24 11.85 5.24
CA ASP A 235 -14.68 11.66 5.41
C ASP A 235 -15.46 11.84 4.08
N LEU A 236 -14.82 12.38 3.02
CA LEU A 236 -15.42 12.48 1.69
C LEU A 236 -15.62 11.12 1.00
N SER A 237 -14.93 10.08 1.46
CA SER A 237 -14.99 8.73 0.88
C SER A 237 -15.85 7.75 1.67
N THR A 238 -16.75 8.22 2.53
CA THR A 238 -17.60 7.36 3.38
C THR A 238 -18.48 6.40 2.59
N GLY A 239 -18.85 6.75 1.36
CA GLY A 239 -19.59 5.88 0.44
C GLY A 239 -18.73 4.93 -0.41
N VAL A 240 -17.40 4.94 -0.26
CA VAL A 240 -16.48 4.09 -1.05
C VAL A 240 -15.99 2.94 -0.19
N VAL A 241 -16.50 1.73 -0.47
CA VAL A 241 -16.25 0.53 0.34
C VAL A 241 -16.06 -0.68 -0.57
N GLY A 242 -14.94 -1.38 -0.43
CA GLY A 242 -14.64 -2.61 -1.14
C GLY A 242 -14.30 -2.44 -2.62
N ASP A 243 -13.85 -1.25 -3.02
CA ASP A 243 -13.59 -0.92 -4.41
C ASP A 243 -12.10 -0.83 -4.75
N VAL A 244 -11.80 -0.99 -6.04
CA VAL A 244 -10.47 -0.82 -6.62
C VAL A 244 -10.47 0.44 -7.48
N LEU A 245 -9.83 1.49 -6.99
CA LEU A 245 -9.81 2.80 -7.65
C LEU A 245 -8.54 2.95 -8.50
N TYR A 246 -8.72 3.16 -9.80
CA TYR A 246 -7.61 3.31 -10.73
C TYR A 246 -7.03 4.74 -10.69
N VAL A 247 -5.73 4.81 -10.50
CA VAL A 247 -4.93 6.04 -10.61
C VAL A 247 -3.75 5.77 -11.53
N ASP A 248 -4.02 5.62 -12.81
CA ASP A 248 -3.08 5.17 -13.83
C ASP A 248 -3.20 5.92 -15.18
N LYS A 249 -3.92 7.04 -15.17
CA LYS A 249 -4.18 7.85 -16.39
C LYS A 249 -4.85 7.07 -17.52
N GLY A 250 -5.71 6.11 -17.17
CA GLY A 250 -6.48 5.34 -18.13
C GLY A 250 -5.72 4.19 -18.79
N VAL A 251 -4.52 3.83 -18.33
CA VAL A 251 -3.73 2.70 -18.86
C VAL A 251 -4.51 1.38 -18.82
N HIS A 252 -5.39 1.19 -17.83
CA HIS A 252 -6.22 -0.01 -17.69
C HIS A 252 -7.32 -0.14 -18.75
N LEU A 253 -7.64 0.94 -19.49
CA LEU A 253 -8.70 0.95 -20.51
C LEU A 253 -8.30 0.23 -21.81
N ILE A 254 -6.98 0.07 -22.07
CA ILE A 254 -6.43 -0.43 -23.33
C ILE A 254 -5.56 -1.67 -23.10
#